data_45ecb2c4459acbe3157e1cda14c178fa
#
_entry.id   45ecb2c4459acbe3157e1cda14c178fa
#
_cell.length_a   1.000
_cell.length_b   1.000
_cell.length_c   1.000
_cell.angle_alpha   90.00
_cell.angle_beta   90.00
_cell.angle_gamma   90.00
#
_symmetry.space_group_name_H-M   'P 1'
#
loop_
_entity.id
_entity.type
_entity.pdbx_description
1 polymer ?
#
loop_
_entity_poly.entity_id
_entity_poly.type
_entity_poly.pdbx_seq_one_letter_code
_entity_poly.pdbx_strand_id
1 'polypeptide(L)'
;MSEWQALMRKSVLDTHTFERIYIMRPNFTTHCVPALADGCEELMPSVFRPNEVCDGLMTSQSNVALGVTNGDCPAAIVYDEDAHMLGLLHCGFKCLVQKDGTIGIFEAFFNQHGFDRKTVRVRIGYGIDVCCYGLDWLPDVHENALVGTLPTSIATTGPEAGKRSIDLFALMRSQLLELGLQNSQILRETKPPCTACAKLGNGPAFHSNLYDRKSSGRNLVLAWMQSRA
;
A
#
# COMPACT_ATOMS: atom_id res chain seq x y z
N MET A 1 0.59 -3.19 -26.83
CA MET A 1 -0.10 -2.90 -25.55
C MET A 1 0.16 -4.09 -24.65
N SER A 2 0.68 -3.88 -23.44
CA SER A 2 0.92 -4.96 -22.49
C SER A 2 -0.41 -5.53 -21.96
N GLU A 3 -0.38 -6.77 -21.47
CA GLU A 3 -1.58 -7.46 -20.96
C GLU A 3 -2.26 -6.65 -19.82
N TRP A 4 -1.48 -6.04 -18.93
CA TRP A 4 -2.03 -5.22 -17.87
C TRP A 4 -2.68 -3.91 -18.38
N GLN A 5 -2.15 -3.30 -19.44
CA GLN A 5 -2.75 -2.11 -20.07
C GLN A 5 -4.12 -2.44 -20.67
N ALA A 6 -4.25 -3.63 -21.30
CA ALA A 6 -5.54 -4.10 -21.81
C ALA A 6 -6.53 -4.36 -20.69
N LEU A 7 -6.08 -4.96 -19.57
CA LEU A 7 -6.90 -5.22 -18.39
C LEU A 7 -7.36 -3.90 -17.75
N MET A 8 -6.48 -2.93 -17.57
CA MET A 8 -6.78 -1.60 -17.05
C MET A 8 -7.86 -0.90 -17.88
N ARG A 9 -7.70 -0.91 -19.20
CA ARG A 9 -8.67 -0.30 -20.10
C ARG A 9 -10.05 -0.94 -19.94
N LYS A 10 -10.12 -2.26 -20.06
CA LYS A 10 -11.39 -3.03 -20.02
C LYS A 10 -12.07 -2.99 -18.65
N SER A 11 -11.33 -3.08 -17.58
CA SER A 11 -11.91 -3.27 -16.23
C SER A 11 -12.07 -1.97 -15.44
N VAL A 12 -11.37 -0.93 -15.81
CA VAL A 12 -11.33 0.32 -15.04
C VAL A 12 -11.77 1.51 -15.87
N LEU A 13 -11.09 1.79 -16.98
CA LEU A 13 -11.37 2.99 -17.80
C LEU A 13 -12.74 2.92 -18.48
N ASP A 14 -13.16 1.74 -18.94
CA ASP A 14 -14.47 1.58 -19.61
C ASP A 14 -15.65 1.55 -18.62
N THR A 15 -15.40 1.35 -17.32
CA THR A 15 -16.45 1.24 -16.29
C THR A 15 -16.56 2.43 -15.35
N HIS A 16 -15.52 3.30 -15.31
CA HIS A 16 -15.44 4.45 -14.40
C HIS A 16 -15.06 5.72 -15.16
N THR A 17 -15.67 6.81 -14.81
CA THR A 17 -15.40 8.15 -15.39
C THR A 17 -14.25 8.84 -14.64
N PHE A 18 -13.03 8.35 -14.84
CA PHE A 18 -11.84 9.08 -14.41
C PHE A 18 -11.32 9.94 -15.55
N GLU A 19 -10.91 11.15 -15.25
CA GLU A 19 -10.16 11.96 -16.20
C GLU A 19 -8.70 11.50 -16.24
N ARG A 20 -8.15 11.11 -15.09
CA ARG A 20 -6.75 10.70 -14.96
C ARG A 20 -6.57 9.63 -13.90
N ILE A 21 -5.63 8.74 -14.16
CA ILE A 21 -5.15 7.75 -13.20
C ILE A 21 -3.64 7.95 -13.03
N TYR A 22 -3.18 8.12 -11.81
CA TYR A 22 -1.76 8.18 -11.49
C TYR A 22 -1.32 6.89 -10.82
N ILE A 23 -0.37 6.17 -11.44
CA ILE A 23 0.16 4.92 -10.92
C ILE A 23 1.51 5.15 -10.30
N MET A 24 1.62 4.85 -9.02
CA MET A 24 2.83 4.95 -8.22
C MET A 24 3.99 4.14 -8.81
N ARG A 25 5.20 4.63 -8.62
CA ARG A 25 6.45 3.93 -8.93
C ARG A 25 7.17 3.55 -7.62
N PRO A 26 6.75 2.48 -6.94
CA PRO A 26 7.27 2.14 -5.63
C PRO A 26 8.72 1.64 -5.71
N ASN A 27 9.51 2.03 -4.71
CA ASN A 27 10.91 1.61 -4.55
C ASN A 27 11.34 1.52 -3.09
N PHE A 28 10.40 1.24 -2.19
CA PHE A 28 10.65 1.09 -0.74
C PHE A 28 11.27 2.34 -0.10
N THR A 29 10.75 3.49 -0.45
CA THR A 29 11.10 4.80 0.11
C THR A 29 10.00 5.28 1.07
N THR A 30 10.15 6.50 1.61
CA THR A 30 9.07 7.22 2.29
C THR A 30 8.67 8.47 1.53
N HIS A 31 9.11 8.58 0.27
CA HIS A 31 8.81 9.72 -0.59
C HIS A 31 7.38 9.68 -1.09
N CYS A 32 6.67 10.78 -0.93
CA CYS A 32 5.28 10.95 -1.35
C CYS A 32 5.17 12.17 -2.26
N VAL A 33 4.39 12.06 -3.33
CA VAL A 33 4.24 13.13 -4.32
C VAL A 33 2.76 13.43 -4.61
N PRO A 34 2.42 14.68 -4.95
CA PRO A 34 1.11 15.03 -5.48
C PRO A 34 0.89 14.35 -6.85
N ALA A 35 -0.31 13.85 -7.08
CA ALA A 35 -0.68 13.18 -8.33
C ALA A 35 -0.81 14.12 -9.55
N LEU A 36 -0.67 15.42 -9.35
CA LEU A 36 -0.74 16.43 -10.41
C LEU A 36 0.59 17.17 -10.59
N ALA A 37 1.66 16.63 -10.02
CA ALA A 37 2.98 17.24 -10.20
C ALA A 37 3.38 17.22 -11.68
N ASP A 38 3.94 18.33 -12.15
CA ASP A 38 4.65 18.36 -13.42
C ASP A 38 5.74 17.28 -13.40
N GLY A 39 6.01 16.66 -14.55
CA GLY A 39 7.02 15.60 -14.63
C GLY A 39 6.45 14.20 -14.43
N CYS A 40 5.29 13.91 -15.01
CA CYS A 40 4.75 12.56 -15.15
C CYS A 40 4.95 12.03 -16.57
N GLU A 41 5.26 10.74 -16.67
CA GLU A 41 5.25 9.98 -17.92
C GLU A 41 3.83 9.49 -18.20
N GLU A 42 3.32 9.74 -19.40
CA GLU A 42 2.05 9.14 -19.84
C GLU A 42 2.30 7.71 -20.33
N LEU A 43 1.77 6.73 -19.63
CA LEU A 43 1.90 5.30 -19.94
C LEU A 43 0.93 4.84 -21.03
N MET A 44 -0.26 5.45 -21.04
CA MET A 44 -1.35 5.27 -21.99
C MET A 44 -2.36 6.41 -21.80
N PRO A 45 -3.30 6.65 -22.72
CA PRO A 45 -4.29 7.73 -22.58
C PRO A 45 -4.94 7.76 -21.20
N SER A 46 -4.85 8.88 -20.53
CA SER A 46 -5.36 9.13 -19.16
C SER A 46 -4.67 8.37 -18.02
N VAL A 47 -3.58 7.64 -18.28
CA VAL A 47 -2.81 6.93 -17.24
C VAL A 47 -1.39 7.45 -17.19
N PHE A 48 -1.02 7.97 -16.04
CA PHE A 48 0.25 8.66 -15.80
C PHE A 48 1.07 7.95 -14.73
N ARG A 49 2.37 8.15 -14.74
CA ARG A 49 3.31 7.71 -13.72
C ARG A 49 4.23 8.87 -13.36
N PRO A 50 4.41 9.21 -12.09
CA PRO A 50 5.43 10.17 -11.69
C PRO A 50 6.83 9.76 -12.20
N ASN A 51 7.62 10.69 -12.70
CA ASN A 51 9.01 10.44 -13.08
C ASN A 51 9.86 10.09 -11.85
N GLU A 52 9.50 10.64 -10.71
CA GLU A 52 10.12 10.32 -9.44
C GLU A 52 9.63 8.96 -8.90
N VAL A 53 10.55 8.21 -8.28
CA VAL A 53 10.17 7.05 -7.48
C VAL A 53 9.51 7.52 -6.21
N CYS A 54 8.34 6.95 -5.92
CA CYS A 54 7.57 7.31 -4.73
C CYS A 54 6.81 6.10 -4.22
N ASP A 55 6.58 6.07 -2.93
CA ASP A 55 5.76 5.06 -2.26
C ASP A 55 4.47 5.66 -1.68
N GLY A 56 4.18 6.93 -2.00
CA GLY A 56 2.95 7.62 -1.69
C GLY A 56 2.49 8.56 -2.80
N LEU A 57 1.19 8.59 -3.05
CA LEU A 57 0.51 9.56 -3.92
C LEU A 57 -0.59 10.26 -3.15
N MET A 58 -0.86 11.51 -3.50
CA MET A 58 -2.00 12.25 -2.95
C MET A 58 -2.71 13.09 -4.03
N THR A 59 -4.00 13.35 -3.82
CA THR A 59 -4.82 14.26 -4.64
C THR A 59 -5.93 14.89 -3.82
N SER A 60 -6.35 16.09 -4.22
CA SER A 60 -7.58 16.74 -3.78
C SER A 60 -8.66 16.76 -4.87
N GLN A 61 -8.46 16.08 -5.99
CA GLN A 61 -9.36 16.10 -7.14
C GLN A 61 -10.23 14.84 -7.17
N SER A 62 -11.55 15.02 -7.30
CA SER A 62 -12.54 13.93 -7.32
C SER A 62 -12.51 13.09 -8.60
N ASN A 63 -11.97 13.63 -9.69
CA ASN A 63 -11.89 12.95 -10.99
C ASN A 63 -10.54 12.27 -11.25
N VAL A 64 -9.70 12.20 -10.22
CA VAL A 64 -8.38 11.58 -10.26
C VAL A 64 -8.38 10.31 -9.43
N ALA A 65 -7.93 9.21 -10.02
CA ALA A 65 -7.65 7.96 -9.31
C ALA A 65 -6.16 7.81 -9.03
N LEU A 66 -5.83 7.36 -7.83
CA LEU A 66 -4.50 6.97 -7.40
C LEU A 66 -4.35 5.47 -7.50
N GLY A 67 -3.24 4.98 -8.02
CA GLY A 67 -2.99 3.56 -8.24
C GLY A 67 -1.63 3.10 -7.72
N VAL A 68 -1.59 1.88 -7.19
CA VAL A 68 -0.34 1.17 -6.89
C VAL A 68 -0.44 -0.28 -7.35
N THR A 69 0.63 -0.78 -7.96
CA THR A 69 0.76 -2.19 -8.26
C THR A 69 1.61 -2.87 -7.20
N ASN A 70 1.09 -3.94 -6.61
CA ASN A 70 1.78 -4.70 -5.58
C ASN A 70 1.72 -6.21 -5.84
N GLY A 71 2.62 -6.98 -5.20
CA GLY A 71 2.54 -8.43 -5.09
C GLY A 71 1.95 -8.80 -3.72
N ASP A 72 2.66 -8.46 -2.66
CA ASP A 72 2.36 -8.87 -1.29
C ASP A 72 2.27 -7.69 -0.31
N CYS A 73 2.95 -6.58 -0.61
CA CYS A 73 2.93 -5.41 0.25
C CYS A 73 1.51 -4.82 0.33
N PRO A 74 0.96 -4.60 1.52
CA PRO A 74 -0.33 -3.94 1.64
C PRO A 74 -0.26 -2.49 1.15
N ALA A 75 -1.41 -1.95 0.77
CA ALA A 75 -1.58 -0.52 0.52
C ALA A 75 -2.44 0.09 1.64
N ALA A 76 -2.21 1.37 1.95
CA ALA A 76 -3.07 2.14 2.81
C ALA A 76 -3.72 3.28 2.02
N ILE A 77 -5.04 3.40 2.13
CA ILE A 77 -5.81 4.53 1.61
C ILE A 77 -6.05 5.48 2.78
N VAL A 78 -5.55 6.70 2.65
CA VAL A 78 -5.70 7.78 3.64
C VAL A 78 -6.72 8.77 3.10
N TYR A 79 -7.74 9.08 3.86
CA TYR A 79 -8.79 9.99 3.43
C TYR A 79 -9.14 10.98 4.53
N ASP A 80 -9.14 12.27 4.19
CA ASP A 80 -9.61 13.36 5.01
C ASP A 80 -10.81 14.01 4.32
N GLU A 81 -11.99 13.83 4.91
CA GLU A 81 -13.24 14.33 4.34
C GLU A 81 -13.34 15.85 4.43
N ASP A 82 -12.87 16.45 5.52
CA ASP A 82 -12.95 17.88 5.77
C ASP A 82 -11.98 18.65 4.85
N ALA A 83 -10.77 18.13 4.69
CA ALA A 83 -9.78 18.69 3.76
C ALA A 83 -10.04 18.29 2.29
N HIS A 84 -10.97 17.34 2.03
CA HIS A 84 -11.19 16.75 0.71
C HIS A 84 -9.89 16.25 0.07
N MET A 85 -9.15 15.44 0.82
CA MET A 85 -7.85 14.93 0.41
C MET A 85 -7.83 13.41 0.45
N LEU A 86 -7.22 12.81 -0.57
CA LEU A 86 -7.02 11.38 -0.70
C LEU A 86 -5.53 11.07 -0.84
N GLY A 87 -5.04 10.11 -0.09
CA GLY A 87 -3.72 9.52 -0.22
C GLY A 87 -3.77 8.03 -0.49
N LEU A 88 -2.79 7.51 -1.22
CA LEU A 88 -2.54 6.09 -1.40
C LEU A 88 -1.08 5.80 -1.13
N LEU A 89 -0.81 4.88 -0.19
CA LEU A 89 0.54 4.54 0.26
C LEU A 89 0.83 3.07 -0.02
N HIS A 90 2.05 2.79 -0.50
CA HIS A 90 2.61 1.44 -0.57
C HIS A 90 3.29 1.12 0.76
N CYS A 91 2.78 0.14 1.49
CA CYS A 91 3.18 -0.17 2.85
C CYS A 91 4.01 -1.46 2.92
N GLY A 92 5.05 -1.57 2.11
CA GLY A 92 6.04 -2.64 2.24
C GLY A 92 6.82 -2.52 3.56
N PHE A 93 7.39 -3.64 4.05
CA PHE A 93 8.16 -3.65 5.30
C PHE A 93 9.21 -2.53 5.36
N LYS A 94 9.97 -2.33 4.28
CA LYS A 94 11.01 -1.29 4.21
C LYS A 94 10.45 0.14 4.23
N CYS A 95 9.19 0.35 3.82
CA CYS A 95 8.54 1.66 3.93
C CYS A 95 8.06 1.93 5.36
N LEU A 96 7.71 0.86 6.09
CA LEU A 96 7.23 0.93 7.47
C LEU A 96 8.37 1.02 8.47
N VAL A 97 9.44 0.23 8.25
CA VAL A 97 10.59 0.14 9.15
C VAL A 97 11.82 0.66 8.43
N GLN A 98 12.14 1.92 8.65
CA GLN A 98 13.31 2.57 8.08
C GLN A 98 14.58 2.27 8.89
N LYS A 99 15.71 2.21 8.19
CA LYS A 99 17.04 2.18 8.80
C LYS A 99 17.36 3.55 9.39
N ASP A 100 18.19 3.57 10.42
CA ASP A 100 18.87 4.78 10.92
C ASP A 100 17.96 5.84 11.54
N GLY A 101 16.83 5.45 12.14
CA GLY A 101 15.94 6.38 12.84
C GLY A 101 15.19 7.35 11.92
N THR A 102 15.14 7.06 10.62
CA THR A 102 14.29 7.79 9.70
C THR A 102 12.82 7.42 9.94
N ILE A 103 11.95 8.40 9.68
CA ILE A 103 10.51 8.25 9.88
C ILE A 103 9.89 7.25 8.88
N GLY A 104 8.93 6.45 9.33
CA GLY A 104 8.17 5.55 8.47
C GLY A 104 7.26 6.31 7.50
N ILE A 105 6.71 5.60 6.51
CA ILE A 105 5.91 6.22 5.44
C ILE A 105 4.69 6.96 5.95
N PHE A 106 4.03 6.51 7.00
CA PHE A 106 2.87 7.21 7.56
C PHE A 106 3.27 8.56 8.14
N GLU A 107 4.33 8.59 8.94
CA GLU A 107 4.81 9.83 9.54
C GLU A 107 5.29 10.81 8.47
N ALA A 108 6.05 10.34 7.48
CA ALA A 108 6.49 11.14 6.34
C ALA A 108 5.30 11.75 5.61
N PHE A 109 4.29 10.94 5.31
CA PHE A 109 3.10 11.37 4.59
C PHE A 109 2.29 12.42 5.36
N PHE A 110 2.01 12.18 6.64
CA PHE A 110 1.25 13.14 7.46
C PHE A 110 1.99 14.46 7.68
N ASN A 111 3.31 14.41 7.85
CA ASN A 111 4.12 15.63 8.03
C ASN A 111 4.22 16.45 6.74
N GLN A 112 4.26 15.78 5.57
CA GLN A 112 4.44 16.44 4.28
C GLN A 112 3.14 17.06 3.74
N HIS A 113 1.98 16.46 3.99
CA HIS A 113 0.75 16.77 3.27
C HIS A 113 -0.37 17.38 4.13
N GLY A 114 -0.11 17.65 5.40
CA GLY A 114 -1.01 18.46 6.24
C GLY A 114 -2.36 17.81 6.56
N PHE A 115 -2.48 16.49 6.48
CA PHE A 115 -3.68 15.78 6.92
C PHE A 115 -3.96 16.03 8.41
N ASP A 116 -5.20 16.37 8.77
CA ASP A 116 -5.59 16.49 10.17
C ASP A 116 -5.78 15.09 10.78
N ARG A 117 -4.93 14.76 11.75
CA ARG A 117 -4.98 13.46 12.44
C ARG A 117 -6.29 13.22 13.20
N LYS A 118 -7.12 14.25 13.43
CA LYS A 118 -8.42 14.12 14.10
C LYS A 118 -9.53 13.69 13.16
N THR A 119 -9.47 14.11 11.89
CA THR A 119 -10.52 13.88 10.89
C THR A 119 -10.17 12.79 9.90
N VAL A 120 -8.89 12.53 9.70
CA VAL A 120 -8.39 11.54 8.75
C VAL A 120 -8.83 10.12 9.12
N ARG A 121 -9.13 9.32 8.10
CA ARG A 121 -9.38 7.89 8.17
C ARG A 121 -8.40 7.14 7.30
N VAL A 122 -7.98 5.98 7.76
CA VAL A 122 -7.05 5.11 7.04
C VAL A 122 -7.69 3.75 6.82
N ARG A 123 -7.84 3.34 5.56
CA ARG A 123 -8.25 1.98 5.21
C ARG A 123 -7.03 1.17 4.79
N ILE A 124 -6.76 0.09 5.51
CA ILE A 124 -5.69 -0.85 5.18
C ILE A 124 -6.25 -1.88 4.19
N GLY A 125 -5.61 -1.96 3.02
CA GLY A 125 -5.95 -2.89 1.94
C GLY A 125 -5.39 -4.29 2.15
N TYR A 126 -5.51 -5.13 1.14
CA TYR A 126 -5.01 -6.50 1.15
C TYR A 126 -3.48 -6.54 1.00
N GLY A 127 -2.88 -7.56 1.58
CA GLY A 127 -1.45 -7.84 1.50
C GLY A 127 -1.15 -9.24 1.99
N ILE A 128 0.13 -9.57 2.07
CA ILE A 128 0.56 -10.81 2.71
C ILE A 128 0.27 -10.73 4.21
N ASP A 129 -0.31 -11.78 4.76
CA ASP A 129 -0.65 -11.83 6.17
C ASP A 129 0.35 -12.71 6.95
N VAL A 130 0.30 -12.64 8.27
CA VAL A 130 1.17 -13.35 9.22
C VAL A 130 1.23 -14.85 8.96
N CYS A 131 0.21 -15.44 8.38
CA CYS A 131 0.19 -16.87 8.01
C CYS A 131 1.24 -17.26 6.95
N CYS A 132 1.72 -16.29 6.16
CA CYS A 132 2.63 -16.53 5.06
C CYS A 132 3.88 -15.66 5.07
N TYR A 133 3.93 -14.57 5.83
CA TYR A 133 5.06 -13.66 5.84
C TYR A 133 6.10 -14.07 6.91
N GLY A 134 6.84 -15.14 6.64
CA GLY A 134 7.91 -15.62 7.49
C GLY A 134 9.20 -14.80 7.37
N LEU A 135 10.03 -14.78 8.44
CA LEU A 135 11.32 -14.07 8.47
C LEU A 135 12.35 -14.64 7.50
N ASP A 136 12.23 -15.89 7.11
CA ASP A 136 13.13 -16.53 6.11
C ASP A 136 13.07 -15.82 4.75
N TRP A 137 12.09 -14.95 4.55
CA TRP A 137 11.90 -14.17 3.33
C TRP A 137 12.58 -12.83 3.34
N LEU A 138 13.15 -12.42 4.48
CA LEU A 138 13.97 -11.22 4.59
C LEU A 138 15.43 -11.59 4.38
N PRO A 139 15.94 -11.52 3.15
CA PRO A 139 17.28 -12.03 2.83
C PRO A 139 18.41 -11.15 3.40
N ASP A 140 18.07 -9.94 3.84
CA ASP A 140 19.06 -8.98 4.33
C ASP A 140 19.23 -9.11 5.85
N VAL A 141 20.47 -9.28 6.30
CA VAL A 141 20.86 -9.34 7.71
C VAL A 141 20.35 -8.09 8.49
N HIS A 142 20.29 -6.92 7.82
CA HIS A 142 19.77 -5.70 8.41
C HIS A 142 18.25 -5.77 8.66
N GLU A 143 17.49 -6.40 7.76
CA GLU A 143 16.04 -6.58 7.95
C GLU A 143 15.77 -7.49 9.14
N ASN A 144 16.55 -8.56 9.30
CA ASN A 144 16.46 -9.43 10.47
C ASN A 144 16.82 -8.68 11.78
N ALA A 145 17.81 -7.79 11.76
CA ALA A 145 18.15 -6.97 12.91
C ALA A 145 17.01 -5.98 13.27
N LEU A 146 16.40 -5.34 12.27
CA LEU A 146 15.24 -4.46 12.48
C LEU A 146 14.04 -5.22 13.08
N VAL A 147 13.80 -6.44 12.63
CA VAL A 147 12.75 -7.29 13.22
C VAL A 147 13.00 -7.58 14.70
N GLY A 148 14.25 -7.69 15.12
CA GLY A 148 14.64 -7.87 16.53
C GLY A 148 14.24 -6.70 17.43
N THR A 149 14.02 -5.50 16.87
CA THR A 149 13.59 -4.30 17.60
C THR A 149 12.07 -4.16 17.67
N LEU A 150 11.31 -4.94 16.88
CA LEU A 150 9.86 -4.86 16.87
C LEU A 150 9.24 -5.54 18.11
N PRO A 151 8.10 -5.02 18.60
CA PRO A 151 7.35 -5.68 19.67
C PRO A 151 6.98 -7.11 19.30
N THR A 152 6.94 -8.00 20.29
CA THR A 152 6.59 -9.43 20.09
C THR A 152 5.20 -9.63 19.49
N SER A 153 4.29 -8.68 19.66
CA SER A 153 2.98 -8.67 19.01
C SER A 153 3.03 -8.48 17.49
N ILE A 154 4.13 -7.95 16.98
CA ILE A 154 4.34 -7.70 15.54
C ILE A 154 5.21 -8.80 14.93
N ALA A 155 6.26 -9.23 15.65
CA ALA A 155 7.09 -10.37 15.26
C ALA A 155 6.65 -11.60 16.05
N THR A 156 5.66 -12.31 15.55
CA THR A 156 5.04 -13.46 16.22
C THR A 156 5.72 -14.78 15.87
N THR A 157 5.40 -15.83 16.62
CA THR A 157 5.75 -17.20 16.21
C THR A 157 4.92 -17.57 14.99
N GLY A 158 5.56 -17.88 13.88
CA GLY A 158 4.89 -18.28 12.64
C GLY A 158 4.13 -19.60 12.78
N PRO A 159 3.29 -19.96 11.80
CA PRO A 159 2.53 -21.21 11.82
C PRO A 159 3.41 -22.45 11.76
N GLU A 160 4.65 -22.32 11.26
CA GLU A 160 5.64 -23.38 11.32
C GLU A 160 6.45 -23.31 12.62
N ALA A 161 6.57 -24.43 13.32
CA ALA A 161 7.27 -24.51 14.59
C ALA A 161 8.72 -23.99 14.48
N GLY A 162 9.07 -23.03 15.33
CA GLY A 162 10.39 -22.41 15.38
C GLY A 162 10.64 -21.29 14.38
N LYS A 163 9.69 -20.97 13.49
CA LYS A 163 9.79 -19.81 12.58
C LYS A 163 9.06 -18.60 13.14
N ARG A 164 9.62 -17.42 12.90
CA ARG A 164 8.98 -16.14 13.22
C ARG A 164 8.29 -15.58 11.98
N SER A 165 7.17 -14.92 12.17
CA SER A 165 6.43 -14.21 11.13
C SER A 165 6.26 -12.75 11.49
N ILE A 166 6.07 -11.91 10.49
CA ILE A 166 5.79 -10.47 10.67
C ILE A 166 4.32 -10.21 10.38
N ASP A 167 3.64 -9.56 11.31
CA ASP A 167 2.32 -8.98 11.10
C ASP A 167 2.46 -7.53 10.62
N LEU A 168 2.46 -7.34 9.30
CA LEU A 168 2.53 -6.00 8.70
C LEU A 168 1.33 -5.14 9.08
N PHE A 169 0.17 -5.75 9.29
CA PHE A 169 -1.04 -5.02 9.63
C PHE A 169 -1.02 -4.55 11.08
N ALA A 170 -0.51 -5.38 12.00
CA ALA A 170 -0.28 -4.95 13.37
C ALA A 170 0.75 -3.82 13.43
N LEU A 171 1.80 -3.89 12.63
CA LEU A 171 2.82 -2.85 12.50
C LEU A 171 2.22 -1.53 11.98
N MET A 172 1.47 -1.58 10.89
CA MET A 172 0.78 -0.40 10.34
C MET A 172 -0.15 0.24 11.37
N ARG A 173 -0.95 -0.59 12.05
CA ARG A 173 -1.88 -0.14 13.08
C ARG A 173 -1.15 0.50 14.26
N SER A 174 -0.06 -0.10 14.75
CA SER A 174 0.76 0.46 15.83
C SER A 174 1.26 1.85 15.47
N GLN A 175 1.87 2.01 14.28
CA GLN A 175 2.37 3.30 13.82
C GLN A 175 1.29 4.37 13.70
N LEU A 176 0.11 4.00 13.19
CA LEU A 176 -1.02 4.94 13.08
C LEU A 176 -1.53 5.39 14.47
N LEU A 177 -1.57 4.48 15.45
CA LEU A 177 -1.94 4.80 16.82
C LEU A 177 -0.88 5.71 17.50
N GLU A 178 0.40 5.43 17.28
CA GLU A 178 1.51 6.26 17.77
C GLU A 178 1.49 7.68 17.17
N LEU A 179 1.02 7.81 15.94
CA LEU A 179 0.77 9.10 15.29
C LEU A 179 -0.48 9.83 15.81
N GLY A 180 -1.23 9.22 16.75
CA GLY A 180 -2.37 9.84 17.41
C GLY A 180 -3.73 9.55 16.79
N LEU A 181 -3.83 8.64 15.81
CA LEU A 181 -5.11 8.20 15.29
C LEU A 181 -5.83 7.31 16.34
N GLN A 182 -7.15 7.35 16.32
CA GLN A 182 -7.97 6.45 17.12
C GLN A 182 -8.27 5.15 16.36
N ASN A 183 -8.58 4.09 17.09
CA ASN A 183 -8.96 2.80 16.49
C ASN A 183 -10.13 2.90 15.51
N SER A 184 -11.09 3.77 15.76
CA SER A 184 -12.25 4.03 14.91
C SER A 184 -11.90 4.66 13.56
N GLN A 185 -10.71 5.25 13.44
CA GLN A 185 -10.20 5.86 12.21
C GLN A 185 -9.41 4.88 11.35
N ILE A 186 -9.01 3.72 11.91
CA ILE A 186 -8.21 2.69 11.22
C ILE A 186 -9.14 1.56 10.80
N LEU A 187 -9.45 1.51 9.52
CA LEU A 187 -10.41 0.57 8.94
C LEU A 187 -9.67 -0.61 8.29
N ARG A 188 -10.09 -1.81 8.61
CA ARG A 188 -9.64 -3.06 8.01
C ARG A 188 -10.77 -4.08 8.03
N GLU A 189 -10.82 -4.93 7.04
CA GLU A 189 -11.71 -6.10 7.08
C GLU A 189 -11.33 -7.02 8.24
N THR A 190 -12.33 -7.65 8.86
CA THR A 190 -12.11 -8.50 10.04
C THR A 190 -11.26 -9.74 9.72
N LYS A 191 -11.40 -10.26 8.50
CA LYS A 191 -10.64 -11.41 7.99
C LYS A 191 -10.25 -11.15 6.53
N PRO A 192 -9.29 -10.25 6.28
CA PRO A 192 -8.87 -9.97 4.91
C PRO A 192 -8.17 -11.21 4.33
N PRO A 193 -8.37 -11.50 3.06
CA PRO A 193 -7.64 -12.58 2.41
C PRO A 193 -6.15 -12.23 2.32
N CYS A 194 -5.30 -13.21 2.63
CA CYS A 194 -3.85 -13.13 2.42
C CYS A 194 -3.53 -13.24 0.93
N THR A 195 -2.73 -12.33 0.38
CA THR A 195 -2.37 -12.35 -1.04
C THR A 195 -1.61 -13.61 -1.45
N ALA A 196 -0.89 -14.23 -0.51
CA ALA A 196 -0.06 -15.39 -0.78
C ALA A 196 -0.81 -16.73 -0.79
N CYS A 197 -1.87 -16.88 0.03
CA CYS A 197 -2.55 -18.19 0.18
C CYS A 197 -4.05 -18.17 -0.09
N ALA A 198 -4.67 -17.01 -0.30
CA ALA A 198 -6.09 -16.96 -0.62
C ALA A 198 -6.36 -17.54 -2.02
N LYS A 199 -7.48 -18.24 -2.13
CA LYS A 199 -7.90 -18.91 -3.37
C LYS A 199 -9.24 -18.37 -3.87
N LEU A 200 -9.35 -18.32 -5.20
CA LEU A 200 -10.60 -18.07 -5.90
C LEU A 200 -10.87 -19.28 -6.80
N GLY A 201 -11.85 -20.11 -6.42
CA GLY A 201 -12.03 -21.43 -7.04
C GLY A 201 -10.81 -22.31 -6.82
N ASN A 202 -10.25 -22.86 -7.90
CA ASN A 202 -9.08 -23.74 -7.85
C ASN A 202 -7.74 -23.00 -8.03
N GLY A 203 -7.76 -21.68 -8.23
CA GLY A 203 -6.56 -20.85 -8.45
C GLY A 203 -6.27 -19.87 -7.33
N PRO A 204 -5.11 -19.18 -7.40
CA PRO A 204 -4.81 -18.10 -6.48
C PRO A 204 -5.78 -16.93 -6.70
N ALA A 205 -6.18 -16.27 -5.60
CA ALA A 205 -7.04 -15.09 -5.67
C ALA A 205 -6.25 -13.82 -6.06
N PHE A 206 -4.94 -13.81 -5.78
CA PHE A 206 -4.05 -12.67 -6.00
C PHE A 206 -2.72 -13.12 -6.59
N HIS A 207 -2.02 -12.21 -7.24
CA HIS A 207 -0.60 -12.37 -7.52
C HIS A 207 0.22 -12.16 -6.25
N SER A 208 1.13 -13.08 -5.95
CA SER A 208 2.04 -13.00 -4.81
C SER A 208 3.48 -13.03 -5.29
N ASN A 209 4.24 -12.01 -4.93
CA ASN A 209 5.67 -11.97 -5.23
C ASN A 209 6.44 -13.08 -4.50
N LEU A 210 5.91 -13.52 -3.37
CA LEU A 210 6.51 -14.57 -2.54
C LEU A 210 6.35 -15.95 -3.16
N TYR A 211 5.14 -16.30 -3.58
CA TYR A 211 4.83 -17.64 -4.08
C TYR A 211 4.99 -17.77 -5.59
N ASP A 212 4.86 -16.66 -6.31
CA ASP A 212 4.84 -16.66 -7.77
C ASP A 212 6.04 -15.88 -8.35
N ARG A 213 7.23 -16.19 -7.83
CA ARG A 213 8.51 -15.54 -8.23
C ARG A 213 8.80 -15.55 -9.72
N LYS A 214 8.15 -16.42 -10.48
CA LYS A 214 8.29 -16.57 -11.94
C LYS A 214 7.23 -15.79 -12.71
N SER A 215 6.18 -15.32 -12.04
CA SER A 215 5.13 -14.53 -12.66
C SER A 215 5.45 -13.05 -12.56
N SER A 216 5.28 -12.34 -13.67
CA SER A 216 5.32 -10.87 -13.70
C SER A 216 4.01 -10.23 -13.23
N GLY A 217 3.04 -11.04 -12.80
CA GLY A 217 1.73 -10.58 -12.35
C GLY A 217 1.82 -9.67 -11.13
N ARG A 218 0.92 -8.70 -11.06
CA ARG A 218 0.76 -7.78 -9.93
C ARG A 218 -0.72 -7.56 -9.67
N ASN A 219 -1.05 -7.28 -8.42
CA ASN A 219 -2.35 -6.76 -8.04
C ASN A 219 -2.37 -5.24 -8.25
N LEU A 220 -3.51 -4.69 -8.61
CA LEU A 220 -3.70 -3.25 -8.72
C LEU A 220 -4.66 -2.80 -7.62
N VAL A 221 -4.22 -1.83 -6.83
CA VAL A 221 -5.08 -1.11 -5.88
C VAL A 221 -5.34 0.28 -6.44
N LEU A 222 -6.62 0.64 -6.53
CA LEU A 222 -7.05 1.97 -6.95
C LEU A 222 -7.87 2.62 -5.83
N ALA A 223 -7.66 3.91 -5.64
CA ALA A 223 -8.42 4.76 -4.74
C ALA A 223 -8.81 6.06 -5.44
N TRP A 224 -10.06 6.47 -5.26
CA TRP A 224 -10.56 7.75 -5.80
C TRP A 224 -11.67 8.31 -4.92
N MET A 225 -11.91 9.60 -5.04
CA MET A 225 -13.03 10.29 -4.43
C MET A 225 -14.16 10.45 -5.45
N GLN A 226 -15.38 10.19 -5.02
CA GLN A 226 -16.56 10.53 -5.84
C GLN A 226 -16.84 12.03 -5.73
N SER A 227 -17.24 12.64 -6.85
CA SER A 227 -17.77 14.02 -6.82
C SER A 227 -18.98 14.06 -5.89
N ARG A 228 -19.03 15.03 -5.00
CA ARG A 228 -20.26 15.30 -4.26
C ARG A 228 -21.33 15.75 -5.27
N ALA A 229 -22.46 15.06 -5.28
CA ALA A 229 -23.62 15.43 -6.09
C ALA A 229 -24.20 16.77 -5.62
#